data_bef7382d595bd351d74ed4b81ed1727b
#
_entry.id   bef7382d595bd351d74ed4b81ed1727b
#
_cell.length_a   1.000
_cell.length_b   1.000
_cell.length_c   1.000
_cell.angle_alpha   90.00
_cell.angle_beta   90.00
_cell.angle_gamma   90.00
#
_symmetry.space_group_name_H-M   'P 1'
#
loop_
_entity.id
_entity.type
_entity.pdbx_description
1 polymer ?
#
loop_
_entity_poly.entity_id
_entity_poly.type
_entity_poly.pdbx_seq_one_letter_code
_entity_poly.pdbx_strand_id
1 'polypeptide(L)'
;MRHALAGLVALAALACRKPPETPSQGGTAAPSYTPPDQEPPVALNADSPIQYPPALFDQKVEGDVVLRLFVDSTGHLRPESTKVAESSGYPALDSAAVAGAGQLHFAPARRRGLPVSTGFLQPIEFRHPQGQVLKGGPGATAH
;
A
#
# COMPACT_ATOMS: atom_id res chain seq x y z
N MET A 1 7.42 -37.04 -77.60
CA MET A 1 7.27 -38.03 -76.51
C MET A 1 7.51 -37.31 -75.20
N ARG A 2 6.43 -36.96 -74.47
CA ARG A 2 6.03 -37.50 -73.20
C ARG A 2 6.90 -36.95 -72.04
N HIS A 3 6.47 -36.36 -71.00
CA HIS A 3 5.25 -36.42 -70.22
C HIS A 3 5.09 -35.15 -69.42
N ALA A 4 3.83 -34.76 -69.25
CA ALA A 4 3.38 -33.84 -68.23
C ALA A 4 3.65 -34.38 -66.82
N LEU A 5 3.99 -33.52 -65.90
CA LEU A 5 3.74 -33.72 -64.49
C LEU A 5 3.43 -32.37 -63.82
N ALA A 6 2.20 -32.28 -63.49
CA ALA A 6 1.63 -31.20 -62.73
C ALA A 6 2.21 -31.20 -61.32
N GLY A 7 2.86 -30.11 -60.91
CA GLY A 7 3.27 -29.84 -59.54
C GLY A 7 2.25 -28.98 -58.84
N LEU A 8 1.48 -29.58 -57.96
CA LEU A 8 0.51 -28.92 -57.11
C LEU A 8 1.25 -28.12 -56.05
N VAL A 9 1.29 -26.80 -56.18
CA VAL A 9 1.79 -25.91 -55.12
C VAL A 9 0.68 -25.74 -54.09
N ALA A 10 0.81 -26.42 -52.98
CA ALA A 10 -0.01 -26.20 -51.81
C ALA A 10 0.43 -24.91 -51.09
N LEU A 11 -0.36 -23.86 -51.24
CA LEU A 11 -0.21 -22.61 -50.56
C LEU A 11 -0.65 -22.80 -49.07
N ALA A 12 0.29 -23.05 -48.21
CA ALA A 12 0.03 -23.06 -46.78
C ALA A 12 -0.18 -21.61 -46.28
N ALA A 13 -1.43 -21.23 -46.13
CA ALA A 13 -1.80 -20.00 -45.44
C ALA A 13 -1.44 -20.11 -43.95
N LEU A 14 -0.35 -19.47 -43.57
CA LEU A 14 0.03 -19.30 -42.16
C LEU A 14 -0.93 -18.29 -41.55
N ALA A 15 -2.02 -18.79 -40.97
CA ALA A 15 -2.92 -17.98 -40.16
C ALA A 15 -2.19 -17.64 -38.88
N CYS A 16 -1.70 -16.41 -38.74
CA CYS A 16 -1.31 -15.81 -37.50
C CYS A 16 -2.54 -15.76 -36.58
N ARG A 17 -2.71 -16.77 -35.74
CA ARG A 17 -3.66 -16.69 -34.65
C ARG A 17 -3.06 -15.75 -33.59
N LYS A 18 -3.61 -14.53 -33.56
CA LYS A 18 -3.45 -13.62 -32.41
C LYS A 18 -3.89 -14.37 -31.13
N PRO A 19 -3.05 -14.50 -30.11
CA PRO A 19 -3.49 -15.11 -28.86
C PRO A 19 -4.64 -14.29 -28.27
N PRO A 20 -5.65 -14.91 -27.66
CA PRO A 20 -6.73 -14.18 -27.02
C PRO A 20 -6.14 -13.33 -25.90
N GLU A 21 -6.33 -12.02 -26.01
CA GLU A 21 -6.06 -11.10 -24.91
C GLU A 21 -7.03 -11.45 -23.78
N THR A 22 -6.50 -12.06 -22.73
CA THR A 22 -7.23 -12.24 -21.47
C THR A 22 -7.60 -10.86 -20.96
N PRO A 23 -8.88 -10.55 -20.68
CA PRO A 23 -9.24 -9.31 -20.04
C PRO A 23 -8.54 -9.26 -18.68
N SER A 24 -7.69 -8.26 -18.51
CA SER A 24 -7.07 -7.93 -17.23
C SER A 24 -8.20 -7.57 -16.28
N GLN A 25 -8.65 -8.55 -15.52
CA GLN A 25 -9.63 -8.30 -14.45
C GLN A 25 -8.97 -7.42 -13.41
N GLY A 26 -9.66 -6.34 -13.11
CA GLY A 26 -9.26 -5.27 -12.25
C GLY A 26 -8.58 -5.72 -10.97
N GLY A 27 -7.54 -4.97 -10.62
CA GLY A 27 -6.68 -5.24 -9.48
C GLY A 27 -7.44 -5.37 -8.17
N THR A 28 -7.73 -6.60 -7.85
CA THR A 28 -7.82 -6.98 -6.45
C THR A 28 -6.38 -6.91 -5.96
N ALA A 29 -6.12 -6.01 -5.01
CA ALA A 29 -4.85 -5.98 -4.33
C ALA A 29 -4.53 -7.42 -3.92
N ALA A 30 -3.49 -7.99 -4.52
CA ALA A 30 -3.05 -9.32 -4.15
C ALA A 30 -2.83 -9.31 -2.64
N PRO A 31 -3.37 -10.26 -1.87
CA PRO A 31 -3.06 -10.35 -0.47
C PRO A 31 -1.55 -10.44 -0.37
N SER A 32 -0.96 -9.48 0.38
CA SER A 32 0.48 -9.48 0.62
C SER A 32 0.82 -10.80 1.30
N TYR A 33 1.34 -11.75 0.53
CA TYR A 33 1.80 -13.02 1.08
C TYR A 33 2.99 -12.74 1.99
N THR A 34 2.71 -12.67 3.27
CA THR A 34 3.75 -12.66 4.29
C THR A 34 4.17 -14.10 4.48
N PRO A 35 5.42 -14.47 4.18
CA PRO A 35 5.90 -15.80 4.46
C PRO A 35 5.60 -16.18 5.91
N PRO A 36 5.16 -17.42 6.19
CA PRO A 36 4.72 -17.82 7.53
C PRO A 36 5.81 -17.75 8.60
N ASP A 37 7.05 -17.57 8.20
CA ASP A 37 8.20 -17.39 9.08
C ASP A 37 8.57 -15.93 9.37
N GLN A 38 7.80 -14.97 8.84
CA GLN A 38 7.98 -13.53 9.08
C GLN A 38 6.74 -12.89 9.69
N GLU A 39 6.92 -12.24 10.81
CA GLU A 39 5.89 -11.43 11.47
C GLU A 39 6.25 -9.96 11.30
N PRO A 40 5.33 -9.13 10.81
CA PRO A 40 5.57 -7.69 10.67
C PRO A 40 5.65 -7.01 12.04
N PRO A 41 6.26 -5.81 12.13
CA PRO A 41 6.19 -5.01 13.34
C PRO A 41 4.76 -4.57 13.63
N VAL A 42 4.40 -4.51 14.90
CA VAL A 42 3.06 -4.14 15.35
C VAL A 42 3.15 -2.88 16.21
N ALA A 43 2.33 -1.88 15.92
CA ALA A 43 2.24 -0.68 16.74
C ALA A 43 1.65 -1.01 18.11
N LEU A 44 2.29 -0.56 19.18
CA LEU A 44 1.91 -0.80 20.57
C LEU A 44 1.09 0.35 21.17
N ASN A 45 1.10 1.53 20.52
CA ASN A 45 0.33 2.67 20.99
C ASN A 45 -1.17 2.38 20.81
N ALA A 46 -1.93 2.47 21.89
CA ALA A 46 -3.39 2.36 21.84
C ALA A 46 -4.02 3.55 21.12
N ASP A 47 -3.45 4.75 21.35
CA ASP A 47 -3.87 5.99 20.70
C ASP A 47 -2.77 6.45 19.73
N SER A 48 -3.18 7.02 18.61
CA SER A 48 -2.23 7.59 17.66
C SER A 48 -1.63 8.88 18.23
N PRO A 49 -0.30 8.97 18.39
CA PRO A 49 0.35 10.22 18.83
C PRO A 49 0.38 11.27 17.71
N ILE A 50 -0.12 10.94 16.54
CA ILE A 50 -0.10 11.81 15.37
C ILE A 50 -1.23 12.81 15.50
N GLN A 51 -0.85 14.07 15.64
CA GLN A 51 -1.79 15.17 15.83
C GLN A 51 -2.21 15.76 14.49
N TYR A 52 -3.50 15.95 14.32
CA TYR A 52 -4.05 16.66 13.18
C TYR A 52 -3.74 18.16 13.33
N PRO A 53 -3.11 18.82 12.34
CA PRO A 53 -2.85 20.25 12.41
C PRO A 53 -4.15 21.05 12.51
N PRO A 54 -4.33 21.92 13.52
CA PRO A 54 -5.60 22.62 13.75
C PRO A 54 -6.10 23.41 12.55
N ALA A 55 -5.20 24.11 11.87
CA ALA A 55 -5.55 24.92 10.70
C ALA A 55 -6.15 24.07 9.56
N LEU A 56 -5.68 22.85 9.37
CA LEU A 56 -6.19 21.94 8.35
C LEU A 56 -7.45 21.21 8.84
N PHE A 57 -7.54 20.95 10.13
CA PHE A 57 -8.73 20.41 10.75
C PHE A 57 -9.92 21.36 10.59
N ASP A 58 -9.75 22.65 10.87
CA ASP A 58 -10.80 23.68 10.72
C ASP A 58 -11.25 23.81 9.26
N GLN A 59 -10.34 23.60 8.32
CA GLN A 59 -10.64 23.61 6.89
C GLN A 59 -11.19 22.27 6.37
N LYS A 60 -11.30 21.25 7.21
CA LYS A 60 -11.76 19.89 6.87
C LYS A 60 -10.91 19.24 5.76
N VAL A 61 -9.62 19.55 5.73
CA VAL A 61 -8.68 19.01 4.75
C VAL A 61 -8.31 17.60 5.16
N GLU A 62 -8.68 16.62 4.37
CA GLU A 62 -8.33 15.21 4.57
C GLU A 62 -7.17 14.81 3.66
N GLY A 63 -6.40 13.82 4.07
CA GLY A 63 -5.30 13.30 3.26
C GLY A 63 -4.68 12.05 3.86
N ASP A 64 -3.98 11.33 3.01
CA ASP A 64 -3.26 10.12 3.37
C ASP A 64 -1.77 10.34 3.17
N VAL A 65 -0.98 10.05 4.18
CA VAL A 65 0.47 10.11 4.15
C VAL A 65 1.01 8.70 4.31
N VAL A 66 1.84 8.22 3.40
CA VAL A 66 2.54 6.96 3.60
C VAL A 66 3.97 7.24 4.04
N LEU A 67 4.31 6.78 5.24
CA LEU A 67 5.65 6.88 5.78
C LEU A 67 6.42 5.57 5.57
N ARG A 68 7.68 5.70 5.19
CA ARG A 68 8.64 4.62 5.31
C ARG A 68 9.28 4.71 6.68
N LEU A 69 9.06 3.70 7.51
CA LEU A 69 9.59 3.59 8.86
C LEU A 69 10.63 2.48 8.92
N PHE A 70 11.58 2.60 9.84
CA PHE A 70 12.53 1.57 10.15
C PHE A 70 12.55 1.32 11.65
N VAL A 71 12.30 0.07 12.04
CA VAL A 71 12.27 -0.37 13.43
C VAL A 71 13.41 -1.36 13.65
N ASP A 72 14.16 -1.17 14.72
CA ASP A 72 15.22 -2.10 15.10
C ASP A 72 14.68 -3.37 15.80
N SER A 73 15.57 -4.30 16.08
CA SER A 73 15.21 -5.57 16.72
C SER A 73 14.69 -5.43 18.17
N THR A 74 14.79 -4.25 18.74
CA THR A 74 14.25 -3.93 20.07
C THR A 74 12.89 -3.22 20.02
N GLY A 75 12.40 -2.90 18.80
CA GLY A 75 11.13 -2.22 18.60
C GLY A 75 11.24 -0.70 18.56
N HIS A 76 12.45 -0.15 18.62
CA HIS A 76 12.63 1.30 18.55
C HIS A 76 12.64 1.78 17.10
N LEU A 77 11.86 2.82 16.86
CA LEU A 77 11.87 3.52 15.60
C LEU A 77 13.20 4.29 15.45
N ARG A 78 13.75 4.25 14.24
CA ARG A 78 14.90 5.07 13.87
C ARG A 78 14.45 6.34 13.16
N PRO A 79 14.43 7.49 13.86
CA PRO A 79 13.92 8.74 13.30
C PRO A 79 14.66 9.18 12.03
N GLU A 80 15.98 8.97 11.97
CA GLU A 80 16.82 9.29 10.84
C GLU A 80 16.48 8.51 9.57
N SER A 81 15.78 7.39 9.72
CA SER A 81 15.34 6.53 8.61
C SER A 81 13.87 6.73 8.27
N THR A 82 13.17 7.60 9.00
CA THR A 82 11.77 7.95 8.72
C THR A 82 11.68 8.90 7.54
N LYS A 83 10.94 8.51 6.51
CA LYS A 83 10.75 9.31 5.29
C LYS A 83 9.32 9.24 4.81
N VAL A 84 8.85 10.32 4.20
CA VAL A 84 7.60 10.32 3.46
C VAL A 84 7.81 9.52 2.17
N ALA A 85 7.09 8.43 2.02
CA ALA A 85 7.08 7.61 0.81
C ALA A 85 6.04 8.14 -0.19
N GLU A 86 4.86 8.52 0.33
CA GLU A 86 3.80 9.17 -0.45
C GLU A 86 3.25 10.36 0.34
N SER A 87 3.24 11.53 -0.30
CA SER A 87 2.74 12.77 0.29
C SER A 87 1.24 12.87 0.15
N SER A 88 0.58 13.44 1.16
CA SER A 88 -0.84 13.80 1.08
C SER A 88 -1.15 14.95 0.11
N GLY A 89 -0.13 15.64 -0.39
CA GLY A 89 -0.27 16.91 -1.12
C GLY A 89 -0.33 18.14 -0.20
N TYR A 90 -0.35 17.94 1.10
CA TYR A 90 -0.36 19.00 2.12
C TYR A 90 0.86 18.88 3.01
N PRO A 91 1.87 19.76 2.86
CA PRO A 91 3.12 19.69 3.63
C PRO A 91 2.92 19.69 5.15
N ALA A 92 1.85 20.32 5.62
CA ALA A 92 1.53 20.35 7.05
C ALA A 92 1.06 18.99 7.57
N LEU A 93 0.30 18.20 6.79
CA LEU A 93 -0.06 16.83 7.13
C LEU A 93 1.15 15.91 7.10
N ASP A 94 1.98 16.05 6.09
CA ASP A 94 3.21 15.26 5.96
C ASP A 94 4.15 15.52 7.15
N SER A 95 4.32 16.77 7.54
CA SER A 95 5.14 17.15 8.71
C SER A 95 4.56 16.62 10.01
N ALA A 96 3.24 16.70 10.18
CA ALA A 96 2.55 16.18 11.36
C ALA A 96 2.69 14.65 11.45
N ALA A 97 2.59 13.95 10.33
CA ALA A 97 2.77 12.50 10.25
C ALA A 97 4.20 12.10 10.67
N VAL A 98 5.22 12.77 10.16
CA VAL A 98 6.64 12.50 10.51
C VAL A 98 6.89 12.79 11.99
N ALA A 99 6.41 13.92 12.49
CA ALA A 99 6.60 14.31 13.90
C ALA A 99 5.91 13.31 14.85
N GLY A 100 4.67 12.95 14.55
CA GLY A 100 3.93 11.97 15.35
C GLY A 100 4.49 10.55 15.25
N ALA A 101 5.02 10.17 14.11
CA ALA A 101 5.66 8.87 13.93
C ALA A 101 6.82 8.64 14.89
N GLY A 102 7.57 9.69 15.24
CA GLY A 102 8.67 9.60 16.20
C GLY A 102 8.24 9.17 17.62
N GLN A 103 6.96 9.25 17.95
CA GLN A 103 6.37 8.84 19.22
C GLN A 103 5.72 7.45 19.17
N LEU A 104 5.74 6.81 18.02
CA LEU A 104 5.22 5.45 17.87
C LEU A 104 6.17 4.43 18.48
N HIS A 105 5.60 3.48 19.18
CA HIS A 105 6.30 2.32 19.73
C HIS A 105 5.82 1.07 19.03
N PHE A 106 6.75 0.19 18.70
CA PHE A 106 6.47 -1.04 17.98
C PHE A 106 6.98 -2.27 18.71
N ALA A 107 6.25 -3.36 18.61
CA ALA A 107 6.85 -4.68 18.78
C ALA A 107 7.73 -4.94 17.53
N PRO A 108 8.97 -5.43 17.71
CA PRO A 108 9.86 -5.67 16.58
C PRO A 108 9.29 -6.74 15.64
N ALA A 109 9.62 -6.64 14.37
CA ALA A 109 9.37 -7.73 13.44
C ALA A 109 10.09 -8.99 13.91
N ARG A 110 9.53 -10.14 13.61
CA ARG A 110 10.16 -11.43 13.94
C ARG A 110 10.38 -12.25 12.67
N ARG A 111 11.49 -12.94 12.67
CA ARG A 111 11.80 -13.93 11.64
C ARG A 111 12.15 -15.25 12.33
N ARG A 112 11.33 -16.27 12.08
CA ARG A 112 11.46 -17.58 12.78
C ARG A 112 11.48 -17.43 14.30
N GLY A 113 10.61 -16.55 14.83
CA GLY A 113 10.51 -16.27 16.26
C GLY A 113 11.59 -15.32 16.84
N LEU A 114 12.62 -14.97 16.07
CA LEU A 114 13.69 -14.07 16.51
C LEU A 114 13.38 -12.63 16.10
N PRO A 115 13.56 -11.65 17.00
CA PRO A 115 13.34 -10.25 16.68
C PRO A 115 14.39 -9.76 15.67
N VAL A 116 13.93 -9.05 14.64
CA VAL A 116 14.78 -8.52 13.57
C VAL A 116 14.44 -7.07 13.27
N SER A 117 15.45 -6.32 12.83
CA SER A 117 15.24 -4.96 12.31
C SER A 117 14.57 -5.04 10.93
N THR A 118 13.62 -4.15 10.67
CA THR A 118 12.94 -4.10 9.37
C THR A 118 12.49 -2.71 9.00
N GLY A 119 12.43 -2.45 7.69
CA GLY A 119 11.76 -1.29 7.11
C GLY A 119 10.39 -1.69 6.58
N PHE A 120 9.41 -0.82 6.79
CA PHE A 120 8.04 -1.06 6.32
C PHE A 120 7.35 0.26 5.98
N LEU A 121 6.22 0.16 5.29
CA LEU A 121 5.37 1.31 4.97
C LEU A 121 4.22 1.38 5.97
N GLN A 122 4.01 2.58 6.51
CA GLN A 122 2.93 2.88 7.45
C GLN A 122 2.04 3.96 6.85
N PRO A 123 0.81 3.64 6.45
CA PRO A 123 -0.17 4.64 6.06
C PRO A 123 -0.70 5.37 7.28
N ILE A 124 -0.82 6.68 7.18
CA ILE A 124 -1.38 7.58 8.17
C ILE A 124 -2.55 8.31 7.52
N GLU A 125 -3.73 8.08 8.03
CA GLU A 125 -4.95 8.68 7.49
C GLU A 125 -5.38 9.86 8.35
N PHE A 126 -5.45 11.04 7.75
CA PHE A 126 -6.04 12.22 8.36
C PHE A 126 -7.49 12.34 7.90
N ARG A 127 -8.43 12.05 8.79
CA ARG A 127 -9.87 12.10 8.52
C ARG A 127 -10.54 13.09 9.44
N HIS A 128 -11.38 13.95 8.88
CA HIS A 128 -12.21 14.85 9.67
C HIS A 128 -13.51 14.13 10.05
N PRO A 129 -13.96 14.21 11.33
CA PRO A 129 -15.17 13.51 11.78
C PRO A 129 -16.41 13.82 10.94
N GLN A 130 -16.53 15.04 10.44
CA GLN A 130 -17.64 15.44 9.56
C GLN A 130 -17.43 15.01 8.10
N GLY A 131 -16.20 14.74 7.67
CA GLY A 131 -15.90 14.22 6.34
C GLY A 131 -16.39 12.79 6.14
N GLN A 132 -16.38 12.00 7.19
CA GLN A 132 -16.93 10.63 7.17
C GLN A 132 -18.46 10.60 7.02
N VAL A 133 -19.16 11.60 7.51
CA VAL A 133 -20.63 11.70 7.41
C VAL A 133 -21.07 12.02 5.97
N LEU A 134 -20.24 12.72 5.20
CA LEU A 134 -20.54 13.10 3.82
C LEU A 134 -20.26 11.98 2.81
N LYS A 135 -19.49 10.99 3.17
CA LYS A 135 -19.25 9.79 2.37
C LYS A 135 -20.25 8.69 2.75
N GLY A 136 -21.55 8.96 2.56
CA GLY A 136 -22.67 8.08 2.88
C GLY A 136 -22.35 6.59 2.75
N GLY A 137 -21.85 5.99 3.84
CA GLY A 137 -21.85 4.56 4.02
C GLY A 137 -23.21 4.14 4.58
N PRO A 138 -23.89 3.12 4.04
CA PRO A 138 -25.14 2.63 4.61
C PRO A 138 -24.83 1.92 5.92
N GLY A 139 -25.29 2.48 7.04
CA GLY A 139 -25.34 1.72 8.28
C GLY A 139 -24.91 2.41 9.57
N ALA A 140 -25.32 3.63 9.83
CA ALA A 140 -25.42 4.11 11.21
C ALA A 140 -26.90 4.03 11.64
N THR A 141 -27.36 2.84 11.97
CA THR A 141 -28.57 2.69 12.76
C THR A 141 -28.22 3.11 14.19
N ALA A 142 -28.71 4.28 14.56
CA ALA A 142 -28.77 4.71 15.94
C ALA A 142 -29.58 3.71 16.77
N HIS A 143 -29.02 3.30 17.87
CA HIS A 143 -29.75 2.79 19.03
C HIS A 143 -29.47 3.69 20.20
#